data_85dcd853569dd41f1e38584234079d6b
#
_entry.id   85dcd853569dd41f1e38584234079d6b
#
_cell.length_a   1.000
_cell.length_b   1.000
_cell.length_c   1.000
_cell.angle_alpha   90.00
_cell.angle_beta   90.00
_cell.angle_gamma   90.00
#
_symmetry.space_group_name_H-M   'P 1'
#
loop_
_entity.id
_entity.type
_entity.pdbx_description
1 polymer ?
#
loop_
_entity_poly.entity_id
_entity_poly.type
_entity_poly.pdbx_seq_one_letter_code
_entity_poly.pdbx_strand_id
1 'polypeptide(L)'
;MATALVTGATAGIGAAYANLLAKEGFDLVLVARDLPRLNKVAKELGKTFGIKTECIKADLTKPAQLAKVEKRLASTSKPIEVLVNNAGFGIKDSFLASDLNREQELLDVLVTAPMRLTHAVLPAMVKRNKGVIVNVSSVASFIAGGTYSAAKSYLTVFTEYLHTELRDTNIKVSALCPGFTKTEFHARGNMKMGGLPNYMWTDVNNVVKKSWKYAKAGKVICVPGWQYMLLST
;
A
#
# COMPACT_ATOMS: atom_id res chain seq x y z
N MET A 1 -14.90 12.22 12.19
CA MET A 1 -14.10 10.97 12.17
C MET A 1 -12.82 11.21 11.38
N ALA A 2 -11.74 10.53 11.72
CA ALA A 2 -10.49 10.53 10.96
C ALA A 2 -10.70 9.83 9.61
N THR A 3 -9.98 10.24 8.58
CA THR A 3 -10.13 9.68 7.23
C THR A 3 -8.84 8.99 6.78
N ALA A 4 -8.97 7.79 6.23
CA ALA A 4 -7.87 7.05 5.63
C ALA A 4 -8.06 6.90 4.11
N LEU A 5 -6.95 6.94 3.35
CA LEU A 5 -6.95 6.64 1.92
C LEU A 5 -6.16 5.35 1.67
N VAL A 6 -6.77 4.44 0.91
CA VAL A 6 -6.15 3.15 0.55
C VAL A 6 -6.15 2.98 -0.96
N THR A 7 -4.96 2.78 -1.54
CA THR A 7 -4.83 2.45 -2.97
C THR A 7 -4.84 0.94 -3.19
N GLY A 8 -5.44 0.48 -4.28
CA GLY A 8 -5.62 -0.95 -4.55
C GLY A 8 -6.59 -1.62 -3.58
N ALA A 9 -7.64 -0.92 -3.16
CA ALA A 9 -8.55 -1.30 -2.07
C ALA A 9 -9.53 -2.45 -2.39
N THR A 10 -9.52 -3.00 -3.61
CA THR A 10 -10.51 -4.01 -4.04
C THR A 10 -10.12 -5.45 -3.75
N ALA A 11 -8.88 -5.73 -3.36
CA ALA A 11 -8.40 -7.09 -3.13
C ALA A 11 -7.19 -7.13 -2.18
N GLY A 12 -6.87 -8.34 -1.70
CA GLY A 12 -5.64 -8.64 -0.98
C GLY A 12 -5.37 -7.74 0.22
N ILE A 13 -4.11 -7.28 0.34
CA ILE A 13 -3.65 -6.45 1.45
C ILE A 13 -4.42 -5.12 1.51
N GLY A 14 -4.72 -4.50 0.36
CA GLY A 14 -5.48 -3.25 0.33
C GLY A 14 -6.91 -3.39 0.86
N ALA A 15 -7.63 -4.45 0.47
CA ALA A 15 -8.96 -4.72 1.01
C ALA A 15 -8.93 -5.06 2.50
N ALA A 16 -7.91 -5.82 2.95
CA ALA A 16 -7.71 -6.13 4.36
C ALA A 16 -7.40 -4.87 5.19
N TYR A 17 -6.59 -3.94 4.65
CA TYR A 17 -6.37 -2.63 5.28
C TYR A 17 -7.65 -1.80 5.35
N ALA A 18 -8.42 -1.72 4.25
CA ALA A 18 -9.68 -1.00 4.24
C ALA A 18 -10.63 -1.54 5.33
N ASN A 19 -10.74 -2.87 5.44
CA ASN A 19 -11.56 -3.51 6.48
C ASN A 19 -11.05 -3.22 7.91
N LEU A 20 -9.73 -3.29 8.14
CA LEU A 20 -9.14 -3.00 9.45
C LEU A 20 -9.37 -1.54 9.86
N LEU A 21 -9.13 -0.59 8.96
CA LEU A 21 -9.30 0.84 9.24
C LEU A 21 -10.77 1.20 9.43
N ALA A 22 -11.68 0.60 8.66
CA ALA A 22 -13.13 0.73 8.88
C ALA A 22 -13.54 0.26 10.28
N LYS A 23 -13.03 -0.90 10.71
CA LYS A 23 -13.26 -1.44 12.05
C LYS A 23 -12.72 -0.54 13.16
N GLU A 24 -11.64 0.20 12.92
CA GLU A 24 -11.07 1.19 13.84
C GLU A 24 -11.80 2.57 13.76
N GLY A 25 -12.88 2.69 12.98
CA GLY A 25 -13.74 3.87 12.92
C GLY A 25 -13.25 4.96 11.96
N PHE A 26 -12.34 4.65 11.03
CA PHE A 26 -11.93 5.61 9.99
C PHE A 26 -12.99 5.69 8.89
N ASP A 27 -13.33 6.91 8.46
CA ASP A 27 -13.91 7.13 7.13
C ASP A 27 -12.88 6.77 6.05
N LEU A 28 -13.34 6.23 4.91
CA LEU A 28 -12.42 5.69 3.91
C LEU A 28 -12.55 6.38 2.56
N VAL A 29 -11.39 6.72 1.98
CA VAL A 29 -11.24 7.01 0.56
C VAL A 29 -10.58 5.79 -0.10
N LEU A 30 -11.32 5.12 -0.96
CA LEU A 30 -10.89 3.89 -1.62
C LEU A 30 -10.54 4.18 -3.07
N VAL A 31 -9.35 3.74 -3.50
CA VAL A 31 -8.84 3.99 -4.85
C VAL A 31 -8.56 2.68 -5.56
N ALA A 32 -9.16 2.48 -6.73
CA ALA A 32 -8.88 1.34 -7.63
C ALA A 32 -9.33 1.62 -9.07
N ARG A 33 -8.96 0.74 -10.01
CA ARG A 33 -9.36 0.81 -11.42
C ARG A 33 -10.78 0.31 -11.67
N ASP A 34 -11.17 -0.75 -10.97
CA ASP A 34 -12.47 -1.41 -11.09
C ASP A 34 -13.49 -0.71 -10.18
N LEU A 35 -14.24 0.23 -10.76
CA LEU A 35 -15.24 1.02 -10.02
C LEU A 35 -16.41 0.17 -9.49
N PRO A 36 -17.01 -0.76 -10.26
CA PRO A 36 -18.05 -1.63 -9.73
C PRO A 36 -17.63 -2.41 -8.49
N ARG A 37 -16.45 -3.05 -8.53
CA ARG A 37 -15.90 -3.78 -7.38
C ARG A 37 -15.57 -2.83 -6.21
N LEU A 38 -15.07 -1.63 -6.50
CA LEU A 38 -14.77 -0.62 -5.49
C LEU A 38 -16.05 -0.16 -4.76
N ASN A 39 -17.12 0.12 -5.50
CA ASN A 39 -18.40 0.51 -4.94
C ASN A 39 -19.03 -0.61 -4.08
N LYS A 40 -18.87 -1.86 -4.48
CA LYS A 40 -19.33 -3.02 -3.68
C LYS A 40 -18.60 -3.04 -2.33
N VAL A 41 -17.27 -2.96 -2.33
CA VAL A 41 -16.45 -2.92 -1.11
C VAL A 41 -16.84 -1.73 -0.23
N ALA A 42 -16.98 -0.54 -0.80
CA ALA A 42 -17.37 0.67 -0.09
C ALA A 42 -18.75 0.50 0.61
N LYS A 43 -19.73 -0.01 -0.11
CA LYS A 43 -21.08 -0.25 0.42
C LYS A 43 -21.07 -1.26 1.57
N GLU A 44 -20.32 -2.36 1.42
CA GLU A 44 -20.19 -3.38 2.46
C GLU A 44 -19.55 -2.83 3.73
N LEU A 45 -18.43 -2.09 3.59
CA LEU A 45 -17.73 -1.47 4.73
C LEU A 45 -18.59 -0.41 5.42
N GLY A 46 -19.25 0.45 4.64
CA GLY A 46 -20.14 1.48 5.18
C GLY A 46 -21.30 0.86 5.97
N LYS A 47 -21.93 -0.21 5.43
CA LYS A 47 -23.02 -0.93 6.11
C LYS A 47 -22.54 -1.65 7.37
N THR A 48 -21.37 -2.30 7.32
CA THR A 48 -20.88 -3.14 8.42
C THR A 48 -20.36 -2.31 9.60
N PHE A 49 -19.69 -1.19 9.33
CA PHE A 49 -18.99 -0.41 10.36
C PHE A 49 -19.58 0.98 10.61
N GLY A 50 -20.62 1.40 9.88
CA GLY A 50 -21.25 2.71 10.06
C GLY A 50 -20.38 3.90 9.63
N ILE A 51 -19.37 3.69 8.81
CA ILE A 51 -18.43 4.70 8.34
C ILE A 51 -18.85 5.32 7.00
N LYS A 52 -18.31 6.52 6.69
CA LYS A 52 -18.44 7.11 5.36
C LYS A 52 -17.37 6.57 4.44
N THR A 53 -17.76 6.36 3.16
CA THR A 53 -16.85 5.88 2.13
C THR A 53 -16.91 6.77 0.89
N GLU A 54 -15.76 7.05 0.31
CA GLU A 54 -15.57 7.77 -0.95
C GLU A 54 -14.81 6.86 -1.92
N CYS A 55 -15.28 6.73 -3.17
CA CYS A 55 -14.63 5.92 -4.19
C CYS A 55 -14.00 6.81 -5.25
N ILE A 56 -12.73 6.59 -5.56
CA ILE A 56 -12.02 7.25 -6.65
C ILE A 56 -11.58 6.18 -7.66
N LYS A 57 -12.22 6.14 -8.83
CA LYS A 57 -11.72 5.35 -9.96
C LYS A 57 -10.44 6.00 -10.48
N ALA A 58 -9.32 5.32 -10.35
CA ALA A 58 -8.05 5.77 -10.89
C ALA A 58 -7.14 4.61 -11.30
N ASP A 59 -6.56 4.73 -12.49
CA ASP A 59 -5.38 4.00 -12.91
C ASP A 59 -4.17 4.88 -12.61
N LEU A 60 -3.33 4.42 -11.67
CA LEU A 60 -2.19 5.19 -11.19
C LEU A 60 -1.02 5.27 -12.19
N THR A 61 -1.09 4.52 -13.31
CA THR A 61 -0.15 4.68 -14.45
C THR A 61 -0.51 5.89 -15.32
N LYS A 62 -1.72 6.45 -15.15
CA LYS A 62 -2.22 7.56 -15.97
C LYS A 62 -2.09 8.88 -15.21
N PRO A 63 -1.22 9.83 -15.64
CA PRO A 63 -0.94 11.06 -14.91
C PRO A 63 -2.18 11.87 -14.51
N ALA A 64 -3.15 12.03 -15.41
CA ALA A 64 -4.38 12.75 -15.12
C ALA A 64 -5.28 12.07 -14.07
N GLN A 65 -5.21 10.73 -13.96
CA GLN A 65 -5.98 9.99 -12.94
C GLN A 65 -5.24 9.98 -11.60
N LEU A 66 -3.91 9.87 -11.60
CA LEU A 66 -3.07 10.04 -10.43
C LEU A 66 -3.28 11.43 -9.81
N ALA A 67 -3.29 12.49 -10.62
CA ALA A 67 -3.53 13.87 -10.18
C ALA A 67 -4.88 14.05 -9.44
N LYS A 68 -5.93 13.29 -9.78
CA LYS A 68 -7.20 13.29 -9.03
C LYS A 68 -7.01 12.81 -7.58
N VAL A 69 -6.20 11.77 -7.40
CA VAL A 69 -5.91 11.23 -6.06
C VAL A 69 -5.02 12.19 -5.28
N GLU A 70 -4.02 12.80 -5.92
CA GLU A 70 -3.17 13.84 -5.32
C GLU A 70 -4.01 15.03 -4.84
N LYS A 71 -4.92 15.53 -5.67
CA LYS A 71 -5.84 16.62 -5.30
C LYS A 71 -6.68 16.25 -4.06
N ARG A 72 -7.14 14.99 -3.98
CA ARG A 72 -7.89 14.53 -2.80
C ARG A 72 -7.02 14.47 -1.56
N LEU A 73 -5.76 14.03 -1.66
CA LEU A 73 -4.79 13.98 -0.55
C LEU A 73 -4.40 15.37 -0.04
N ALA A 74 -4.26 16.35 -0.94
CA ALA A 74 -3.94 17.74 -0.60
C ALA A 74 -5.12 18.50 0.00
N SER A 75 -6.34 17.96 -0.02
CA SER A 75 -7.54 18.63 0.48
C SER A 75 -7.50 18.82 1.99
N THR A 76 -7.76 20.05 2.44
CA THR A 76 -7.82 20.42 3.86
C THR A 76 -9.23 20.30 4.46
N SER A 77 -10.28 20.21 3.66
CA SER A 77 -11.67 20.16 4.14
C SER A 77 -12.02 18.82 4.82
N LYS A 78 -11.43 17.72 4.39
CA LYS A 78 -11.53 16.40 5.02
C LYS A 78 -10.15 15.76 4.95
N PRO A 79 -9.23 16.16 5.81
CA PRO A 79 -7.83 15.80 5.68
C PRO A 79 -7.64 14.30 5.87
N ILE A 80 -6.73 13.73 5.08
CA ILE A 80 -6.32 12.34 5.22
C ILE A 80 -5.34 12.23 6.41
N GLU A 81 -5.66 11.37 7.37
CA GLU A 81 -4.79 11.05 8.51
C GLU A 81 -3.97 9.79 8.28
N VAL A 82 -4.47 8.86 7.44
CA VAL A 82 -3.76 7.63 7.10
C VAL A 82 -3.69 7.47 5.59
N LEU A 83 -2.49 7.29 5.04
CA LEU A 83 -2.27 6.92 3.64
C LEU A 83 -1.71 5.50 3.58
N VAL A 84 -2.38 4.61 2.85
CA VAL A 84 -1.88 3.26 2.54
C VAL A 84 -1.57 3.17 1.05
N ASN A 85 -0.30 3.28 0.70
CA ASN A 85 0.23 3.03 -0.64
C ASN A 85 0.37 1.52 -0.85
N ASN A 86 -0.68 0.88 -1.38
CA ASN A 86 -0.74 -0.56 -1.55
C ASN A 86 -0.90 -1.00 -3.00
N ALA A 87 -1.44 -0.17 -3.89
CA ALA A 87 -1.61 -0.56 -5.29
C ALA A 87 -0.31 -1.10 -5.90
N GLY A 88 -0.42 -2.20 -6.62
CA GLY A 88 0.75 -2.82 -7.24
C GLY A 88 0.41 -4.10 -7.98
N PHE A 89 1.33 -4.54 -8.78
CA PHE A 89 1.32 -5.82 -9.48
C PHE A 89 2.76 -6.31 -9.66
N GLY A 90 2.93 -7.56 -10.09
CA GLY A 90 4.23 -8.13 -10.45
C GLY A 90 4.27 -8.52 -11.92
N ILE A 91 5.46 -8.61 -12.49
CA ILE A 91 5.74 -9.14 -13.83
C ILE A 91 6.35 -10.52 -13.63
N LYS A 92 5.86 -11.51 -14.40
CA LYS A 92 6.33 -12.88 -14.32
C LYS A 92 7.58 -13.11 -15.18
N ASP A 93 7.64 -12.42 -16.31
CA ASP A 93 8.67 -12.65 -17.33
C ASP A 93 10.03 -12.09 -16.86
N SER A 94 11.11 -12.66 -17.36
CA SER A 94 12.44 -12.09 -17.15
C SER A 94 12.53 -10.72 -17.82
N PHE A 95 13.44 -9.86 -17.38
CA PHE A 95 13.60 -8.52 -17.95
C PHE A 95 13.87 -8.53 -19.46
N LEU A 96 14.62 -9.52 -19.94
CA LEU A 96 14.90 -9.67 -21.38
C LEU A 96 13.67 -10.08 -22.21
N ALA A 97 12.68 -10.73 -21.59
CA ALA A 97 11.48 -11.22 -22.27
C ALA A 97 10.23 -10.36 -21.98
N SER A 98 10.32 -9.42 -21.04
CA SER A 98 9.20 -8.57 -20.68
C SER A 98 8.98 -7.45 -21.70
N ASP A 99 7.73 -7.00 -21.83
CA ASP A 99 7.39 -5.78 -22.56
C ASP A 99 7.84 -4.54 -21.76
N LEU A 100 8.64 -3.68 -22.39
CA LEU A 100 9.15 -2.44 -21.78
C LEU A 100 8.03 -1.52 -21.24
N ASN A 101 6.89 -1.47 -21.93
CA ASN A 101 5.74 -0.68 -21.44
C ASN A 101 5.18 -1.25 -20.14
N ARG A 102 5.20 -2.58 -19.95
CA ARG A 102 4.79 -3.22 -18.71
C ARG A 102 5.77 -2.95 -17.57
N GLU A 103 7.08 -2.92 -17.86
CA GLU A 103 8.10 -2.52 -16.90
C GLU A 103 7.91 -1.05 -16.46
N GLN A 104 7.63 -0.16 -17.42
CA GLN A 104 7.32 1.24 -17.12
C GLN A 104 6.05 1.38 -16.28
N GLU A 105 4.95 0.69 -16.63
CA GLU A 105 3.73 0.67 -15.82
C GLU A 105 3.98 0.18 -14.39
N LEU A 106 4.87 -0.80 -14.21
CA LEU A 106 5.26 -1.29 -12.89
C LEU A 106 5.95 -0.20 -12.08
N LEU A 107 6.90 0.51 -12.67
CA LEU A 107 7.58 1.64 -12.02
C LEU A 107 6.60 2.77 -11.72
N ASP A 108 5.69 3.08 -12.64
CA ASP A 108 4.67 4.11 -12.41
C ASP A 108 3.81 3.81 -11.18
N VAL A 109 3.41 2.54 -10.99
CA VAL A 109 2.55 2.14 -9.88
C VAL A 109 3.33 1.94 -8.58
N LEU A 110 4.55 1.35 -8.65
CA LEU A 110 5.29 0.96 -7.44
C LEU A 110 6.27 2.04 -6.94
N VAL A 111 6.66 2.98 -7.80
CA VAL A 111 7.64 4.03 -7.49
C VAL A 111 6.99 5.41 -7.61
N THR A 112 6.57 5.79 -8.82
CA THR A 112 6.07 7.14 -9.12
C THR A 112 4.81 7.46 -8.31
N ALA A 113 3.82 6.57 -8.30
CA ALA A 113 2.56 6.83 -7.60
C ALA A 113 2.75 6.99 -6.08
N PRO A 114 3.38 6.05 -5.34
CA PRO A 114 3.57 6.23 -3.89
C PRO A 114 4.40 7.47 -3.54
N MET A 115 5.44 7.79 -4.31
CA MET A 115 6.23 9.01 -4.12
C MET A 115 5.33 10.26 -4.24
N ARG A 116 4.56 10.39 -5.31
CA ARG A 116 3.70 11.54 -5.58
C ARG A 116 2.54 11.65 -4.59
N LEU A 117 1.89 10.54 -4.25
CA LEU A 117 0.80 10.52 -3.27
C LEU A 117 1.30 10.89 -1.87
N THR A 118 2.48 10.41 -1.49
CA THR A 118 3.14 10.79 -0.24
C THR A 118 3.46 12.28 -0.22
N HIS A 119 4.04 12.81 -1.30
CA HIS A 119 4.33 14.24 -1.43
C HIS A 119 3.06 15.10 -1.32
N ALA A 120 1.95 14.64 -1.90
CA ALA A 120 0.68 15.38 -1.87
C ALA A 120 0.04 15.44 -0.47
N VAL A 121 0.19 14.39 0.36
CA VAL A 121 -0.43 14.33 1.70
C VAL A 121 0.40 14.99 2.79
N LEU A 122 1.74 14.96 2.66
CA LEU A 122 2.67 15.39 3.71
C LEU A 122 2.48 16.84 4.16
N PRO A 123 2.30 17.87 3.29
CA PRO A 123 2.14 19.24 3.77
C PRO A 123 0.98 19.42 4.76
N ALA A 124 -0.13 18.74 4.48
CA ALA A 124 -1.29 18.78 5.37
C ALA A 124 -1.07 17.98 6.67
N MET A 125 -0.33 16.87 6.62
CA MET A 125 0.05 16.12 7.82
C MET A 125 1.03 16.89 8.69
N VAL A 126 2.06 17.51 8.10
CA VAL A 126 3.06 18.33 8.81
C VAL A 126 2.39 19.52 9.50
N LYS A 127 1.51 20.25 8.79
CA LYS A 127 0.77 21.38 9.37
C LYS A 127 -0.05 20.99 10.61
N ARG A 128 -0.62 19.77 10.63
CA ARG A 128 -1.39 19.26 11.76
C ARG A 128 -0.53 18.51 12.79
N ASN A 129 0.74 18.28 12.47
CA ASN A 129 1.66 17.43 13.21
C ASN A 129 1.05 16.05 13.53
N LYS A 130 0.32 15.47 12.56
CA LYS A 130 -0.41 14.20 12.74
C LYS A 130 -0.58 13.49 11.40
N GLY A 131 -0.16 12.23 11.32
CA GLY A 131 -0.35 11.39 10.15
C GLY A 131 0.30 10.01 10.27
N VAL A 132 -0.19 9.07 9.49
CA VAL A 132 0.43 7.74 9.33
C VAL A 132 0.50 7.40 7.85
N ILE A 133 1.67 7.02 7.37
CA ILE A 133 1.88 6.54 6.01
C ILE A 133 2.35 5.09 6.07
N VAL A 134 1.66 4.21 5.37
CA VAL A 134 2.06 2.82 5.20
C VAL A 134 2.35 2.57 3.73
N ASN A 135 3.59 2.22 3.44
CA ASN A 135 4.04 1.81 2.12
C ASN A 135 4.10 0.28 2.06
N VAL A 136 3.29 -0.34 1.21
CA VAL A 136 3.31 -1.79 1.04
C VAL A 136 4.44 -2.17 0.09
N SER A 137 5.58 -2.48 0.69
CA SER A 137 6.76 -3.02 0.02
C SER A 137 6.66 -4.55 -0.15
N SER A 138 7.73 -5.29 0.07
CA SER A 138 7.81 -6.76 -0.02
C SER A 138 9.14 -7.23 0.59
N VAL A 139 9.24 -8.49 1.02
CA VAL A 139 10.54 -9.13 1.27
C VAL A 139 11.41 -9.18 0.01
N ALA A 140 10.83 -9.06 -1.17
CA ALA A 140 11.56 -8.90 -2.43
C ALA A 140 12.45 -7.63 -2.45
N SER A 141 12.21 -6.66 -1.57
CA SER A 141 13.06 -5.46 -1.43
C SER A 141 14.46 -5.77 -0.92
N PHE A 142 14.66 -6.92 -0.32
CA PHE A 142 15.95 -7.36 0.26
C PHE A 142 16.73 -8.31 -0.65
N ILE A 143 16.21 -8.61 -1.85
CA ILE A 143 16.84 -9.53 -2.80
C ILE A 143 16.90 -8.93 -4.21
N ALA A 144 17.87 -9.35 -5.01
CA ALA A 144 17.99 -8.97 -6.43
C ALA A 144 17.11 -9.88 -7.31
N GLY A 145 15.85 -9.48 -7.56
CA GLY A 145 14.85 -10.26 -8.28
C GLY A 145 14.11 -9.46 -9.35
N GLY A 146 14.83 -8.79 -10.25
CA GLY A 146 14.26 -8.01 -11.35
C GLY A 146 13.70 -6.65 -10.94
N THR A 147 13.01 -5.99 -11.86
CA THR A 147 12.47 -4.62 -11.70
C THR A 147 11.50 -4.52 -10.52
N TYR A 148 10.71 -5.57 -10.27
CA TYR A 148 9.81 -5.59 -9.10
C TYR A 148 10.59 -5.43 -7.78
N SER A 149 11.67 -6.20 -7.61
CA SER A 149 12.53 -6.09 -6.42
C SER A 149 13.17 -4.71 -6.31
N ALA A 150 13.70 -4.17 -7.40
CA ALA A 150 14.27 -2.83 -7.43
C ALA A 150 13.24 -1.76 -7.04
N ALA A 151 12.02 -1.83 -7.56
CA ALA A 151 10.94 -0.91 -7.20
C ALA A 151 10.53 -1.05 -5.72
N LYS A 152 10.52 -2.27 -5.17
CA LYS A 152 10.22 -2.49 -3.74
C LYS A 152 11.37 -2.05 -2.84
N SER A 153 12.63 -2.20 -3.28
CA SER A 153 13.80 -1.63 -2.57
C SER A 153 13.72 -0.11 -2.52
N TYR A 154 13.40 0.55 -3.65
CA TYR A 154 13.14 1.98 -3.65
C TYR A 154 12.12 2.36 -2.57
N LEU A 155 10.98 1.68 -2.53
CA LEU A 155 9.90 2.02 -1.60
C LEU A 155 10.30 1.80 -0.14
N THR A 156 11.11 0.78 0.15
CA THR A 156 11.65 0.51 1.48
C THR A 156 12.60 1.62 1.91
N VAL A 157 13.63 1.92 1.09
CA VAL A 157 14.62 2.97 1.37
C VAL A 157 13.96 4.36 1.44
N PHE A 158 13.01 4.66 0.56
CA PHE A 158 12.23 5.90 0.61
C PHE A 158 11.44 6.04 1.92
N THR A 159 10.90 4.94 2.45
CA THR A 159 10.20 4.94 3.74
C THR A 159 11.16 5.23 4.90
N GLU A 160 12.36 4.64 4.90
CA GLU A 160 13.40 4.89 5.91
C GLU A 160 13.88 6.35 5.87
N TYR A 161 14.09 6.89 4.66
CA TYR A 161 14.42 8.31 4.48
C TYR A 161 13.34 9.22 5.07
N LEU A 162 12.08 9.00 4.72
CA LEU A 162 10.96 9.79 5.25
C LEU A 162 10.83 9.69 6.77
N HIS A 163 11.09 8.52 7.35
CA HIS A 163 11.09 8.36 8.80
C HIS A 163 12.16 9.24 9.46
N THR A 164 13.36 9.30 8.86
CA THR A 164 14.45 10.14 9.35
C THR A 164 14.14 11.63 9.19
N GLU A 165 13.59 12.03 8.02
CA GLU A 165 13.23 13.42 7.74
C GLU A 165 12.13 13.94 8.68
N LEU A 166 11.18 13.08 9.03
CA LEU A 166 10.00 13.44 9.85
C LEU A 166 10.17 13.13 11.35
N ARG A 167 11.40 12.77 11.80
CA ARG A 167 11.67 12.33 13.19
C ARG A 167 11.23 13.32 14.27
N ASP A 168 11.29 14.62 13.97
CA ASP A 168 10.91 15.71 14.90
C ASP A 168 9.41 16.05 14.82
N THR A 169 8.61 15.17 14.19
CA THR A 169 7.15 15.30 14.07
C THR A 169 6.43 14.10 14.67
N ASN A 170 5.10 14.23 14.83
CA ASN A 170 4.24 13.09 15.20
C ASN A 170 3.76 12.27 13.98
N ILE A 171 4.34 12.47 12.79
CA ILE A 171 4.02 11.70 11.60
C ILE A 171 4.80 10.40 11.61
N LYS A 172 4.11 9.29 11.37
CA LYS A 172 4.70 7.95 11.37
C LYS A 172 4.72 7.39 9.95
N VAL A 173 5.86 6.87 9.54
CA VAL A 173 6.01 6.24 8.21
C VAL A 173 6.52 4.82 8.41
N SER A 174 5.89 3.84 7.75
CA SER A 174 6.23 2.43 7.91
C SER A 174 6.17 1.68 6.58
N ALA A 175 7.17 0.87 6.28
CA ALA A 175 7.17 -0.08 5.19
C ALA A 175 6.66 -1.43 5.68
N LEU A 176 5.59 -1.93 5.07
CA LEU A 176 5.17 -3.31 5.20
C LEU A 176 5.90 -4.14 4.14
N CYS A 177 6.75 -5.07 4.59
CA CYS A 177 7.51 -5.99 3.74
C CYS A 177 6.96 -7.42 3.89
N PRO A 178 5.80 -7.76 3.28
CA PRO A 178 5.22 -9.07 3.40
C PRO A 178 5.98 -10.08 2.53
N GLY A 179 6.02 -11.33 3.00
CA GLY A 179 6.34 -12.48 2.18
C GLY A 179 5.13 -13.00 1.42
N PHE A 180 5.12 -14.28 1.08
CA PHE A 180 4.00 -14.90 0.39
C PHE A 180 2.73 -14.80 1.25
N THR A 181 1.77 -14.03 0.76
CA THR A 181 0.51 -13.76 1.45
C THR A 181 -0.64 -14.30 0.61
N LYS A 182 -1.56 -15.03 1.23
CA LYS A 182 -2.72 -15.62 0.54
C LYS A 182 -3.65 -14.51 0.04
N THR A 183 -3.48 -14.12 -1.23
CA THR A 183 -4.24 -13.06 -1.93
C THR A 183 -4.36 -13.37 -3.42
N GLU A 184 -5.16 -12.58 -4.14
CA GLU A 184 -5.26 -12.66 -5.60
C GLU A 184 -4.01 -12.15 -6.34
N PHE A 185 -2.99 -11.61 -5.65
CA PHE A 185 -1.82 -10.96 -6.26
C PHE A 185 -1.08 -11.89 -7.22
N HIS A 186 -0.77 -13.10 -6.78
CA HIS A 186 -0.03 -14.08 -7.58
C HIS A 186 -0.85 -14.59 -8.77
N ALA A 187 -2.16 -14.83 -8.57
CA ALA A 187 -3.05 -15.24 -9.64
C ALA A 187 -3.21 -14.16 -10.71
N ARG A 188 -3.32 -12.88 -10.31
CA ARG A 188 -3.39 -11.75 -11.23
C ARG A 188 -2.09 -11.52 -12.02
N GLY A 189 -0.93 -11.89 -11.44
CA GLY A 189 0.37 -11.86 -12.09
C GLY A 189 0.67 -13.11 -12.92
N ASN A 190 -0.28 -14.04 -13.09
CA ASN A 190 -0.06 -15.35 -13.73
C ASN A 190 1.16 -16.11 -13.17
N MET A 191 1.49 -15.87 -11.88
CA MET A 191 2.61 -16.52 -11.23
C MET A 191 2.20 -17.93 -10.78
N LYS A 192 2.89 -18.95 -11.29
CA LYS A 192 2.70 -20.33 -10.82
C LYS A 192 3.38 -20.49 -9.48
N MET A 193 2.58 -20.61 -8.43
CA MET A 193 3.05 -20.74 -7.03
C MET A 193 3.06 -22.20 -6.55
N GLY A 194 3.02 -23.17 -7.47
CA GLY A 194 3.08 -24.59 -7.11
C GLY A 194 4.40 -24.97 -6.46
N GLY A 195 4.33 -25.76 -5.38
CA GLY A 195 5.51 -26.27 -4.68
C GLY A 195 5.97 -25.46 -3.47
N LEU A 196 5.37 -24.30 -3.17
CA LEU A 196 5.70 -23.59 -1.94
C LEU A 196 5.05 -24.28 -0.73
N PRO A 197 5.82 -24.61 0.31
CA PRO A 197 5.29 -25.20 1.53
C PRO A 197 4.28 -24.28 2.23
N ASN A 198 3.27 -24.89 2.87
CA ASN A 198 2.20 -24.12 3.52
C ASN A 198 2.70 -23.14 4.60
N TYR A 199 3.78 -23.44 5.29
CA TYR A 199 4.34 -22.58 6.33
C TYR A 199 4.92 -21.26 5.76
N MET A 200 5.22 -21.20 4.47
CA MET A 200 5.65 -19.96 3.81
C MET A 200 4.48 -18.99 3.54
N TRP A 201 3.24 -19.46 3.60
CA TRP A 201 2.09 -18.63 3.36
C TRP A 201 1.60 -17.95 4.63
N THR A 202 1.41 -16.63 4.56
CA THR A 202 0.87 -15.83 5.66
C THR A 202 -0.59 -15.46 5.41
N ASP A 203 -1.37 -15.41 6.49
CA ASP A 203 -2.73 -14.88 6.45
C ASP A 203 -2.74 -13.35 6.30
N VAL A 204 -3.53 -12.85 5.38
CA VAL A 204 -3.57 -11.43 5.02
C VAL A 204 -4.03 -10.54 6.19
N ASN A 205 -4.94 -10.99 7.03
CA ASN A 205 -5.45 -10.21 8.15
C ASN A 205 -4.38 -10.11 9.25
N ASN A 206 -3.61 -11.17 9.48
CA ASN A 206 -2.49 -11.16 10.44
C ASN A 206 -1.37 -10.23 9.95
N VAL A 207 -1.07 -10.26 8.65
CA VAL A 207 -0.10 -9.35 8.00
C VAL A 207 -0.50 -7.90 8.25
N VAL A 208 -1.74 -7.54 7.95
CA VAL A 208 -2.24 -6.16 8.08
C VAL A 208 -2.32 -5.72 9.55
N LYS A 209 -2.80 -6.58 10.45
CA LYS A 209 -2.85 -6.27 11.90
C LYS A 209 -1.45 -6.00 12.46
N LYS A 210 -0.45 -6.84 12.11
CA LYS A 210 0.93 -6.63 12.56
C LYS A 210 1.49 -5.34 11.99
N SER A 211 1.30 -5.08 10.69
CA SER A 211 1.75 -3.86 10.03
C SER A 211 1.15 -2.60 10.67
N TRP A 212 -0.15 -2.59 10.92
CA TRP A 212 -0.82 -1.45 11.54
C TRP A 212 -0.35 -1.19 12.97
N LYS A 213 -0.14 -2.27 13.75
CA LYS A 213 0.48 -2.16 15.08
C LYS A 213 1.88 -1.52 15.01
N TYR A 214 2.71 -1.92 14.04
CA TYR A 214 4.05 -1.38 13.84
C TYR A 214 4.00 0.09 13.40
N ALA A 215 3.14 0.43 12.44
CA ALA A 215 2.98 1.80 11.96
C ALA A 215 2.52 2.74 13.09
N LYS A 216 1.52 2.34 13.89
CA LYS A 216 1.08 3.12 15.06
C LYS A 216 2.17 3.30 16.11
N ALA A 217 3.06 2.34 16.26
CA ALA A 217 4.21 2.42 17.18
C ALA A 217 5.43 3.17 16.60
N GLY A 218 5.35 3.71 15.38
CA GLY A 218 6.45 4.41 14.71
C GLY A 218 7.61 3.50 14.29
N LYS A 219 7.39 2.19 14.16
CA LYS A 219 8.39 1.26 13.64
C LYS A 219 8.46 1.32 12.13
N VAL A 220 9.66 1.48 11.58
CA VAL A 220 9.86 1.77 10.15
C VAL A 220 9.63 0.55 9.28
N ILE A 221 10.26 -0.57 9.60
CA ILE A 221 10.19 -1.80 8.80
C ILE A 221 9.36 -2.85 9.53
N CYS A 222 8.34 -3.36 8.85
CA CYS A 222 7.52 -4.47 9.33
C CYS A 222 7.64 -5.66 8.39
N VAL A 223 8.29 -6.73 8.84
CA VAL A 223 8.35 -8.03 8.14
C VAL A 223 7.44 -9.00 8.89
N PRO A 224 6.21 -9.30 8.39
CA PRO A 224 5.33 -10.27 9.01
C PRO A 224 5.76 -11.70 8.67
N GLY A 225 5.71 -12.56 9.68
CA GLY A 225 6.14 -13.97 9.55
C GLY A 225 7.59 -14.15 9.99
N TRP A 226 7.80 -15.08 10.91
CA TRP A 226 9.14 -15.40 11.46
C TRP A 226 10.09 -15.91 10.37
N GLN A 227 9.54 -16.66 9.40
CA GLN A 227 10.29 -17.26 8.28
C GLN A 227 10.90 -16.21 7.33
N TYR A 228 10.44 -14.99 7.38
CA TYR A 228 10.93 -13.89 6.54
C TYR A 228 11.82 -12.89 7.28
N MET A 229 11.87 -12.96 8.61
CA MET A 229 12.66 -12.01 9.40
C MET A 229 14.17 -12.14 9.13
N LEU A 230 14.62 -13.35 8.80
CA LEU A 230 16.03 -13.61 8.43
C LEU A 230 16.47 -12.99 7.11
N LEU A 231 15.52 -12.54 6.27
CA LEU A 231 15.83 -11.87 4.99
C LEU A 231 16.05 -10.35 5.16
N SER A 232 15.73 -9.81 6.34
CA SER A 232 15.77 -8.37 6.62
C SER A 232 16.91 -7.96 7.57
N THR A 233 17.76 -8.92 7.95
CA THR A 233 19.00 -8.72 8.69
C THR A 233 20.19 -8.80 7.75
#